data_ebe7ae97440dab7244bf073dee6ce2fe
#
_entry.id   ebe7ae97440dab7244bf073dee6ce2fe
#
_cell.length_a   1.000
_cell.length_b   1.000
_cell.length_c   1.000
_cell.angle_alpha   90.00
_cell.angle_beta   90.00
_cell.angle_gamma   90.00
#
_symmetry.space_group_name_H-M   'P 1'
#
loop_
_entity.id
_entity.type
_entity.pdbx_description
1 polymer ?
#
loop_
_entity_poly.entity_id
_entity_poly.type
_entity_poly.pdbx_seq_one_letter_code
_entity_poly.pdbx_strand_id
1 'polypeptide(L)'
;MKERNTKTKISIFILLTMFCACGDNTNSNTEMIGLLSSIAKYEYQVQNNFSPKAQLAYYDSVINTTYSTSEMLSAKYCKTSALLQLGDEQQSASMLEELLTFINPADISHVRLMKKDLAIAYLRVGERSNCIYNHASQSCLFPIKGNGVYFDKRRPEKAIAIYEELLKSDPGDLESRWLLNIAYMTVGKYPQGVPADYLINGLDDDDTSRIVKPFVDAAVNTGLNTKNMAGGSIIEDFNNDGYLDIVTSSWDLLEGMHYCRNNGNGSFTDVSDSSGLQAFTGGLNIMQTDYNNDGLKDIFVLRGAWKGMYGREPNSLLRNNGNGRFTDVTR
;
A
#
# COMPACT_ATOMS: atom_id res chain seq x y z
N MET A 1 -6.27 -81.15 -54.04
CA MET A 1 -6.55 -79.73 -54.24
C MET A 1 -7.15 -79.18 -52.96
N LYS A 2 -6.41 -78.39 -52.18
CA LYS A 2 -6.82 -77.81 -50.92
C LYS A 2 -6.88 -76.33 -51.11
N GLU A 3 -8.09 -75.74 -51.02
CA GLU A 3 -8.28 -74.30 -51.00
C GLU A 3 -7.86 -73.72 -49.65
N ARG A 4 -7.03 -72.72 -49.69
CA ARG A 4 -6.63 -71.95 -48.53
C ARG A 4 -7.52 -70.67 -48.43
N ASN A 5 -8.41 -70.69 -47.46
CA ASN A 5 -9.17 -69.50 -47.09
C ASN A 5 -8.30 -68.52 -46.23
N THR A 6 -7.98 -67.40 -46.78
CA THR A 6 -7.27 -66.31 -46.13
C THR A 6 -8.34 -65.37 -45.52
N LYS A 7 -8.50 -65.45 -44.21
CA LYS A 7 -9.34 -64.48 -43.45
C LYS A 7 -8.51 -63.21 -43.16
N THR A 8 -8.81 -62.15 -43.85
CA THR A 8 -8.27 -60.80 -43.59
C THR A 8 -8.89 -60.27 -42.30
N LYS A 9 -8.11 -60.11 -41.24
CA LYS A 9 -8.51 -59.41 -40.02
C LYS A 9 -8.36 -57.93 -40.24
N ILE A 10 -9.47 -57.20 -40.31
CA ILE A 10 -9.52 -55.73 -40.25
C ILE A 10 -9.44 -55.35 -38.76
N SER A 11 -8.30 -54.80 -38.36
CA SER A 11 -8.13 -54.17 -37.04
C SER A 11 -8.69 -52.75 -37.14
N ILE A 12 -9.84 -52.53 -36.52
CA ILE A 12 -10.39 -51.19 -36.33
C ILE A 12 -9.61 -50.53 -35.18
N PHE A 13 -8.76 -49.57 -35.54
CA PHE A 13 -8.12 -48.69 -34.58
C PHE A 13 -9.15 -47.62 -34.16
N ILE A 14 -9.80 -47.79 -33.01
CA ILE A 14 -10.64 -46.75 -32.43
C ILE A 14 -9.68 -45.72 -31.85
N LEU A 15 -9.53 -44.59 -32.53
CA LEU A 15 -8.84 -43.41 -32.06
C LEU A 15 -9.75 -42.75 -30.99
N LEU A 16 -9.47 -43.05 -29.73
CA LEU A 16 -10.12 -42.37 -28.60
C LEU A 16 -9.54 -40.95 -28.52
N THR A 17 -10.16 -39.97 -29.19
CA THR A 17 -9.91 -38.58 -28.97
C THR A 17 -10.49 -38.23 -27.58
N MET A 18 -9.64 -38.22 -26.57
CA MET A 18 -9.96 -37.55 -25.32
C MET A 18 -10.16 -36.05 -25.65
N PHE A 19 -11.39 -35.63 -25.78
CA PHE A 19 -11.74 -34.22 -25.58
C PHE A 19 -11.46 -33.92 -24.11
N CYS A 20 -10.29 -33.35 -23.81
CA CYS A 20 -10.14 -32.56 -22.62
C CYS A 20 -11.16 -31.41 -22.76
N ALA A 21 -12.28 -31.51 -22.08
CA ALA A 21 -13.16 -30.40 -21.87
C ALA A 21 -12.35 -29.38 -21.06
N CYS A 22 -11.75 -28.39 -21.73
CA CYS A 22 -11.37 -27.14 -21.10
C CYS A 22 -12.68 -26.55 -20.57
N GLY A 23 -12.98 -26.75 -19.30
CA GLY A 23 -14.04 -26.01 -18.64
C GLY A 23 -13.78 -24.52 -18.81
N ASP A 24 -14.84 -23.74 -19.04
CA ASP A 24 -14.78 -22.32 -19.29
C ASP A 24 -14.00 -21.61 -18.16
N ASN A 25 -12.74 -21.27 -18.44
CA ASN A 25 -11.83 -20.55 -17.52
C ASN A 25 -12.37 -19.17 -17.09
N THR A 26 -13.38 -18.65 -17.80
CA THR A 26 -14.09 -17.40 -17.46
C THR A 26 -14.91 -17.51 -16.17
N ASN A 27 -15.36 -18.71 -15.81
CA ASN A 27 -16.15 -18.93 -14.60
C ASN A 27 -15.29 -18.82 -13.33
N SER A 28 -14.06 -19.31 -13.35
CA SER A 28 -13.15 -19.30 -12.18
C SER A 28 -12.77 -17.87 -11.76
N ASN A 29 -12.40 -17.00 -12.70
CA ASN A 29 -12.13 -15.59 -12.40
C ASN A 29 -13.38 -14.91 -11.79
N THR A 30 -14.56 -15.12 -12.40
CA THR A 30 -15.81 -14.52 -11.93
C THR A 30 -16.15 -14.97 -10.50
N GLU A 31 -15.95 -16.24 -10.17
CA GLU A 31 -16.19 -16.78 -8.85
C GLU A 31 -15.24 -16.17 -7.81
N MET A 32 -13.94 -16.15 -8.07
CA MET A 32 -12.95 -15.58 -7.16
C MET A 32 -13.17 -14.07 -6.95
N ILE A 33 -13.37 -13.31 -8.02
CA ILE A 33 -13.66 -11.87 -7.97
C ILE A 33 -14.94 -11.60 -7.18
N GLY A 34 -15.99 -12.39 -7.41
CA GLY A 34 -17.25 -12.30 -6.66
C GLY A 34 -17.06 -12.57 -5.17
N LEU A 35 -16.26 -13.59 -4.82
CA LEU A 35 -15.92 -13.91 -3.44
C LEU A 35 -15.14 -12.78 -2.75
N LEU A 36 -14.08 -12.29 -3.38
CA LEU A 36 -13.29 -11.16 -2.86
C LEU A 36 -14.15 -9.90 -2.67
N SER A 37 -15.01 -9.58 -3.63
CA SER A 37 -15.94 -8.45 -3.53
C SER A 37 -16.92 -8.62 -2.36
N SER A 38 -17.43 -9.83 -2.14
CA SER A 38 -18.35 -10.10 -1.03
C SER A 38 -17.66 -9.97 0.34
N ILE A 39 -16.43 -10.43 0.46
CA ILE A 39 -15.61 -10.29 1.67
C ILE A 39 -15.31 -8.82 1.93
N ALA A 40 -14.87 -8.08 0.91
CA ALA A 40 -14.63 -6.64 1.02
C ALA A 40 -15.87 -5.91 1.54
N LYS A 41 -17.03 -6.16 0.92
CA LYS A 41 -18.30 -5.57 1.35
C LYS A 41 -18.63 -5.87 2.81
N TYR A 42 -18.39 -7.10 3.27
CA TYR A 42 -18.60 -7.49 4.67
C TYR A 42 -17.66 -6.74 5.61
N GLU A 43 -16.35 -6.69 5.31
CA GLU A 43 -15.35 -6.03 6.14
C GLU A 43 -15.61 -4.53 6.31
N TYR A 44 -16.19 -3.87 5.31
CA TYR A 44 -16.57 -2.45 5.41
C TYR A 44 -17.86 -2.20 6.20
N GLN A 45 -18.60 -3.23 6.55
CA GLN A 45 -19.84 -3.13 7.34
C GLN A 45 -19.61 -3.37 8.84
N VAL A 46 -18.44 -3.85 9.24
CA VAL A 46 -18.12 -4.20 10.63
C VAL A 46 -16.93 -3.37 11.11
N GLN A 47 -16.85 -3.17 12.43
CA GLN A 47 -15.67 -2.57 13.03
C GLN A 47 -14.46 -3.46 12.73
N ASN A 48 -13.50 -2.92 12.00
CA ASN A 48 -12.31 -3.64 11.56
C ASN A 48 -11.07 -2.76 11.72
N ASN A 49 -10.18 -3.13 12.63
CA ASN A 49 -8.97 -2.37 12.93
C ASN A 49 -7.94 -2.36 11.79
N PHE A 50 -8.09 -3.24 10.82
CA PHE A 50 -7.21 -3.34 9.66
C PHE A 50 -7.76 -2.60 8.43
N SER A 51 -8.95 -2.01 8.51
CA SER A 51 -9.54 -1.22 7.42
C SER A 51 -9.80 0.21 7.88
N PRO A 52 -8.96 1.18 7.50
CA PRO A 52 -9.18 2.60 7.86
C PRO A 52 -10.53 3.13 7.37
N LYS A 53 -11.02 2.67 6.21
CA LYS A 53 -12.35 3.04 5.69
C LYS A 53 -13.47 2.50 6.59
N ALA A 54 -13.37 1.24 7.03
CA ALA A 54 -14.35 0.66 7.96
C ALA A 54 -14.32 1.36 9.32
N GLN A 55 -13.12 1.68 9.83
CA GLN A 55 -12.96 2.46 11.05
C GLN A 55 -13.61 3.84 10.93
N LEU A 56 -13.37 4.55 9.82
CA LEU A 56 -13.97 5.86 9.57
C LEU A 56 -15.49 5.78 9.62
N ALA A 57 -16.10 4.83 8.89
CA ALA A 57 -17.55 4.63 8.88
C ALA A 57 -18.11 4.26 10.26
N TYR A 58 -17.40 3.40 11.02
CA TYR A 58 -17.77 3.03 12.37
C TYR A 58 -17.76 4.24 13.32
N TYR A 59 -16.67 5.01 13.36
CA TYR A 59 -16.58 6.18 14.23
C TYR A 59 -17.57 7.28 13.83
N ASP A 60 -17.85 7.47 12.54
CA ASP A 60 -18.92 8.37 12.10
C ASP A 60 -20.29 7.92 12.61
N SER A 61 -20.58 6.64 12.59
CA SER A 61 -21.81 6.09 13.16
C SER A 61 -21.90 6.36 14.66
N VAL A 62 -20.82 6.09 15.43
CA VAL A 62 -20.78 6.34 16.87
C VAL A 62 -21.00 7.82 17.18
N ILE A 63 -20.28 8.73 16.50
CA ILE A 63 -20.38 10.18 16.69
C ILE A 63 -21.82 10.68 16.47
N ASN A 64 -22.52 10.10 15.47
CA ASN A 64 -23.88 10.51 15.11
C ASN A 64 -24.99 9.89 15.96
N THR A 65 -24.71 8.80 16.70
CA THR A 65 -25.74 8.05 17.43
C THR A 65 -25.57 8.08 18.94
N THR A 66 -24.37 8.35 19.45
CA THR A 66 -24.13 8.38 20.91
C THR A 66 -24.69 9.64 21.57
N TYR A 67 -25.24 9.48 22.77
CA TYR A 67 -25.63 10.58 23.66
C TYR A 67 -24.55 10.89 24.71
N SER A 68 -23.48 10.11 24.77
CA SER A 68 -22.37 10.29 25.70
C SER A 68 -21.31 11.21 25.12
N THR A 69 -21.08 12.36 25.75
CA THR A 69 -20.01 13.29 25.36
C THR A 69 -18.63 12.63 25.39
N SER A 70 -18.36 11.81 26.41
CA SER A 70 -17.09 11.11 26.55
C SER A 70 -16.86 10.10 25.40
N GLU A 71 -17.90 9.33 25.05
CA GLU A 71 -17.85 8.37 23.95
C GLU A 71 -17.67 9.09 22.60
N MET A 72 -18.39 10.20 22.40
CA MET A 72 -18.25 11.02 21.20
C MET A 72 -16.83 11.57 21.04
N LEU A 73 -16.22 12.11 22.10
CA LEU A 73 -14.85 12.64 22.07
C LEU A 73 -13.84 11.52 21.81
N SER A 74 -14.02 10.35 22.43
CA SER A 74 -13.18 9.17 22.16
C SER A 74 -13.30 8.69 20.71
N ALA A 75 -14.51 8.62 20.17
CA ALA A 75 -14.73 8.26 18.78
C ALA A 75 -14.11 9.28 17.79
N LYS A 76 -14.26 10.59 18.08
CA LYS A 76 -13.58 11.65 17.30
C LYS A 76 -12.06 11.48 17.31
N TYR A 77 -11.48 11.18 18.48
CA TYR A 77 -10.03 10.96 18.57
C TYR A 77 -9.59 9.74 17.75
N CYS A 78 -10.25 8.59 17.89
CA CYS A 78 -9.94 7.41 17.09
C CYS A 78 -10.12 7.64 15.57
N LYS A 79 -11.12 8.47 15.20
CA LYS A 79 -11.33 8.86 13.80
C LYS A 79 -10.14 9.61 13.22
N THR A 80 -9.40 10.40 14.00
CA THR A 80 -8.22 11.13 13.49
C THR A 80 -7.13 10.21 12.95
N SER A 81 -6.91 9.06 13.59
CA SER A 81 -5.98 8.04 13.12
C SER A 81 -6.42 7.42 11.77
N ALA A 82 -7.72 7.11 11.64
CA ALA A 82 -8.26 6.60 10.37
C ALA A 82 -8.12 7.62 9.23
N LEU A 83 -8.35 8.90 9.51
CA LEU A 83 -8.15 10.00 8.56
C LEU A 83 -6.69 10.11 8.10
N LEU A 84 -5.73 10.02 9.03
CA LEU A 84 -4.30 10.02 8.70
C LEU A 84 -3.93 8.85 7.77
N GLN A 85 -4.43 7.66 8.06
CA GLN A 85 -4.16 6.47 7.24
C GLN A 85 -4.79 6.57 5.83
N LEU A 86 -5.90 7.29 5.70
CA LEU A 86 -6.58 7.53 4.43
C LEU A 86 -6.00 8.72 3.63
N GLY A 87 -5.05 9.45 4.21
CA GLY A 87 -4.43 10.61 3.57
C GLY A 87 -5.28 11.89 3.68
N ASP A 88 -6.16 11.98 4.67
CA ASP A 88 -6.88 13.22 5.00
C ASP A 88 -6.26 13.88 6.23
N GLU A 89 -4.98 14.20 6.12
CA GLU A 89 -4.15 14.73 7.19
C GLU A 89 -4.64 16.11 7.66
N GLN A 90 -5.20 16.91 6.74
CA GLN A 90 -5.72 18.24 7.09
C GLN A 90 -6.95 18.13 8.00
N GLN A 91 -7.87 17.21 7.70
CA GLN A 91 -9.06 17.01 8.55
C GLN A 91 -8.65 16.41 9.90
N SER A 92 -7.71 15.47 9.92
CA SER A 92 -7.15 14.91 11.15
C SER A 92 -6.56 16.00 12.05
N ALA A 93 -5.69 16.86 11.49
CA ALA A 93 -5.08 17.96 12.24
C ALA A 93 -6.13 18.92 12.82
N SER A 94 -7.11 19.33 12.02
CA SER A 94 -8.18 20.24 12.48
C SER A 94 -9.03 19.63 13.60
N MET A 95 -9.31 18.33 13.51
CA MET A 95 -10.06 17.62 14.55
C MET A 95 -9.25 17.47 15.84
N LEU A 96 -7.93 17.22 15.75
CA LEU A 96 -7.04 17.18 16.92
C LEU A 96 -6.90 18.57 17.58
N GLU A 97 -6.81 19.65 16.78
CA GLU A 97 -6.84 21.04 17.30
C GLU A 97 -8.12 21.28 18.10
N GLU A 98 -9.29 20.87 17.57
CA GLU A 98 -10.59 20.99 18.25
C GLU A 98 -10.61 20.17 19.55
N LEU A 99 -10.22 18.88 19.50
CA LEU A 99 -10.24 17.97 20.65
C LEU A 99 -9.39 18.47 21.82
N LEU A 100 -8.24 19.05 21.54
CA LEU A 100 -7.36 19.64 22.56
C LEU A 100 -8.00 20.79 23.32
N THR A 101 -9.06 21.43 22.78
CA THR A 101 -9.82 22.46 23.51
C THR A 101 -10.82 21.89 24.54
N PHE A 102 -11.20 20.62 24.37
CA PHE A 102 -12.19 19.97 25.25
C PHE A 102 -11.56 19.07 26.32
N ILE A 103 -10.29 18.67 26.13
CA ILE A 103 -9.62 17.81 27.10
C ILE A 103 -9.24 18.58 28.36
N ASN A 104 -9.37 17.92 29.52
CA ASN A 104 -8.89 18.49 30.77
C ASN A 104 -7.35 18.63 30.71
N PRO A 105 -6.80 19.86 30.86
CA PRO A 105 -5.35 20.06 30.84
C PRO A 105 -4.60 19.30 31.95
N ALA A 106 -5.27 18.91 33.03
CA ALA A 106 -4.68 18.08 34.09
C ALA A 106 -4.50 16.61 33.69
N ASP A 107 -5.14 16.17 32.62
CA ASP A 107 -4.92 14.83 32.03
C ASP A 107 -3.70 14.85 31.09
N ILE A 108 -2.54 14.94 31.75
CA ILE A 108 -1.24 15.10 31.07
C ILE A 108 -1.00 13.99 30.02
N SER A 109 -1.40 12.76 30.32
CA SER A 109 -1.16 11.61 29.45
C SER A 109 -1.90 11.71 28.13
N HIS A 110 -3.19 12.00 28.15
CA HIS A 110 -3.99 12.15 26.93
C HIS A 110 -3.66 13.44 26.16
N VAL A 111 -3.41 14.55 26.88
CA VAL A 111 -2.95 15.80 26.24
C VAL A 111 -1.63 15.56 25.47
N ARG A 112 -0.67 14.86 26.09
CA ARG A 112 0.60 14.53 25.46
C ARG A 112 0.42 13.67 24.22
N LEU A 113 -0.40 12.61 24.31
CA LEU A 113 -0.69 11.72 23.18
C LEU A 113 -1.31 12.48 22.00
N MET A 114 -2.38 13.27 22.27
CA MET A 114 -3.03 14.08 21.23
C MET A 114 -2.10 15.12 20.61
N LYS A 115 -1.18 15.71 21.39
CA LYS A 115 -0.16 16.64 20.87
C LYS A 115 0.82 15.94 19.96
N LYS A 116 1.29 14.72 20.28
CA LYS A 116 2.12 13.92 19.38
C LYS A 116 1.42 13.68 18.06
N ASP A 117 0.17 13.19 18.10
CA ASP A 117 -0.61 12.90 16.90
C ASP A 117 -0.84 14.16 16.05
N LEU A 118 -1.08 15.31 16.71
CA LEU A 118 -1.22 16.59 16.02
C LEU A 118 0.08 17.03 15.33
N ALA A 119 1.22 16.85 15.99
CA ALA A 119 2.53 17.17 15.39
C ALA A 119 2.81 16.28 14.18
N ILE A 120 2.50 14.98 14.27
CA ILE A 120 2.58 14.04 13.11
C ILE A 120 1.64 14.52 12.00
N ALA A 121 0.38 14.86 12.30
CA ALA A 121 -0.57 15.35 11.31
C ALA A 121 -0.05 16.60 10.59
N TYR A 122 0.55 17.55 11.31
CA TYR A 122 1.15 18.74 10.70
C TYR A 122 2.32 18.41 9.78
N LEU A 123 3.21 17.47 10.17
CA LEU A 123 4.30 17.03 9.30
C LEU A 123 3.76 16.39 8.03
N ARG A 124 2.73 15.54 8.14
CA ARG A 124 2.10 14.88 6.99
C ARG A 124 1.41 15.87 6.05
N VAL A 125 0.72 16.90 6.59
CA VAL A 125 0.16 18.00 5.78
C VAL A 125 1.27 18.72 5.01
N GLY A 126 2.39 19.02 5.66
CA GLY A 126 3.55 19.67 5.04
C GLY A 126 4.17 18.80 3.95
N GLU A 127 4.39 17.52 4.22
CA GLU A 127 4.92 16.53 3.30
C GLU A 127 4.06 16.41 2.03
N ARG A 128 2.76 16.21 2.20
CA ARG A 128 1.82 16.09 1.08
C ARG A 128 1.77 17.34 0.23
N SER A 129 1.72 18.51 0.85
CA SER A 129 1.78 19.79 0.15
C SER A 129 3.06 19.93 -0.66
N ASN A 130 4.20 19.59 -0.06
CA ASN A 130 5.49 19.61 -0.76
C ASN A 130 5.55 18.60 -1.90
N CYS A 131 5.02 17.40 -1.70
CA CYS A 131 4.99 16.36 -2.73
C CYS A 131 4.14 16.77 -3.94
N ILE A 132 3.01 17.46 -3.74
CA ILE A 132 2.12 17.92 -4.82
C ILE A 132 2.73 19.09 -5.59
N TYR A 133 3.32 20.06 -4.91
CA TYR A 133 3.74 21.34 -5.51
C TYR A 133 5.24 21.44 -5.80
N ASN A 134 6.05 20.60 -5.18
CA ASN A 134 7.52 20.63 -5.29
C ASN A 134 8.10 19.21 -5.31
N HIS A 135 7.52 18.34 -6.14
CA HIS A 135 8.01 16.97 -6.25
C HIS A 135 9.44 16.94 -6.77
N ALA A 136 10.35 16.51 -5.91
CA ALA A 136 11.75 16.28 -6.25
C ALA A 136 12.19 14.94 -5.63
N SER A 137 13.12 14.24 -6.28
CA SER A 137 13.67 12.98 -5.74
C SER A 137 14.19 13.14 -4.30
N GLN A 138 14.68 14.32 -3.95
CA GLN A 138 15.18 14.65 -2.60
C GLN A 138 14.07 14.84 -1.56
N SER A 139 12.81 15.03 -1.98
CA SER A 139 11.68 15.21 -1.05
C SER A 139 11.30 13.94 -0.31
N CYS A 140 11.63 12.77 -0.87
CA CYS A 140 11.30 11.45 -0.32
C CYS A 140 12.53 10.72 0.25
N LEU A 141 13.72 11.33 0.18
CA LEU A 141 14.96 10.71 0.65
C LEU A 141 15.46 11.39 1.92
N PHE A 142 15.89 10.57 2.85
CA PHE A 142 16.58 11.03 4.06
C PHE A 142 18.09 11.10 3.81
N PRO A 143 18.79 12.16 4.24
CA PRO A 143 18.31 13.34 4.95
C PRO A 143 17.57 14.34 4.03
N ILE A 144 16.53 15.01 4.56
CA ILE A 144 15.80 16.04 3.81
C ILE A 144 16.67 17.31 3.73
N LYS A 145 17.13 17.62 2.51
CA LYS A 145 18.00 18.79 2.24
C LYS A 145 17.83 19.30 0.81
N GLY A 146 18.44 20.43 0.50
CA GLY A 146 18.40 20.99 -0.86
C GLY A 146 16.96 21.18 -1.36
N ASN A 147 16.63 20.62 -2.51
CA ASN A 147 15.29 20.67 -3.08
C ASN A 147 14.23 19.86 -2.31
N GLY A 148 14.65 19.02 -1.36
CA GLY A 148 13.74 18.29 -0.47
C GLY A 148 13.16 19.15 0.65
N VAL A 149 13.75 20.30 0.94
CA VAL A 149 13.22 21.24 1.95
C VAL A 149 11.84 21.74 1.52
N TYR A 150 10.89 21.69 2.44
CA TYR A 150 9.51 22.02 2.13
C TYR A 150 9.36 23.50 1.78
N PHE A 151 8.58 23.75 0.75
CA PHE A 151 8.29 25.12 0.31
C PHE A 151 7.31 25.82 1.28
N ASP A 152 6.29 25.11 1.79
CA ASP A 152 5.40 25.59 2.85
C ASP A 152 5.85 25.08 4.22
N LYS A 153 6.46 25.96 4.99
CA LYS A 153 7.04 25.66 6.31
C LYS A 153 6.07 25.83 7.47
N ARG A 154 4.87 26.39 7.23
CA ARG A 154 3.92 26.76 8.30
C ARG A 154 3.49 25.58 9.16
N ARG A 155 3.21 24.45 8.55
CA ARG A 155 2.77 23.25 9.29
C ARG A 155 3.93 22.54 9.99
N PRO A 156 5.08 22.29 9.35
CA PRO A 156 6.26 21.79 10.04
C PRO A 156 6.73 22.66 11.20
N GLU A 157 6.68 23.98 11.10
CA GLU A 157 7.04 24.88 12.21
C GLU A 157 6.08 24.75 13.41
N LYS A 158 4.79 24.50 13.19
CA LYS A 158 3.85 24.12 14.27
C LYS A 158 4.23 22.78 14.92
N ALA A 159 4.63 21.78 14.13
CA ALA A 159 5.08 20.51 14.66
C ALA A 159 6.35 20.66 15.51
N ILE A 160 7.31 21.48 15.08
CA ILE A 160 8.52 21.81 15.85
C ILE A 160 8.14 22.36 17.22
N ALA A 161 7.26 23.36 17.28
CA ALA A 161 6.84 23.97 18.54
C ALA A 161 6.22 22.94 19.51
N ILE A 162 5.41 22.01 19.00
CA ILE A 162 4.81 20.95 19.81
C ILE A 162 5.89 19.95 20.31
N TYR A 163 6.79 19.49 19.44
CA TYR A 163 7.84 18.55 19.86
C TYR A 163 8.79 19.18 20.88
N GLU A 164 9.14 20.46 20.77
CA GLU A 164 9.93 21.16 21.77
C GLU A 164 9.20 21.25 23.12
N GLU A 165 7.89 21.50 23.12
CA GLU A 165 7.08 21.50 24.34
C GLU A 165 7.04 20.11 24.99
N LEU A 166 6.84 19.04 24.20
CA LEU A 166 6.83 17.66 24.67
C LEU A 166 8.17 17.28 25.28
N LEU A 167 9.28 17.63 24.66
CA LEU A 167 10.62 17.32 25.12
C LEU A 167 11.05 18.14 26.35
N LYS A 168 10.52 19.35 26.53
CA LYS A 168 10.71 20.10 27.79
C LYS A 168 10.07 19.38 28.98
N SER A 169 8.93 18.72 28.76
CA SER A 169 8.22 17.97 29.81
C SER A 169 8.79 16.56 30.02
N ASP A 170 9.37 15.95 28.96
CA ASP A 170 9.98 14.63 28.99
C ASP A 170 11.16 14.55 28.00
N PRO A 171 12.37 14.90 28.44
CA PRO A 171 13.57 14.82 27.60
C PRO A 171 13.92 13.39 27.14
N GLY A 172 13.35 12.38 27.79
CA GLY A 172 13.55 10.97 27.44
C GLY A 172 12.67 10.44 26.30
N ASP A 173 11.78 11.26 25.75
CA ASP A 173 10.92 10.87 24.63
C ASP A 173 11.70 10.83 23.30
N LEU A 174 12.28 9.63 23.01
CA LEU A 174 13.11 9.41 21.82
C LEU A 174 12.34 9.59 20.51
N GLU A 175 11.06 9.26 20.49
CA GLU A 175 10.20 9.45 19.31
C GLU A 175 10.04 10.94 18.98
N SER A 176 9.63 11.75 19.96
CA SER A 176 9.51 13.20 19.79
C SER A 176 10.86 13.84 19.43
N ARG A 177 11.97 13.35 20.01
CA ARG A 177 13.31 13.83 19.69
C ARG A 177 13.68 13.52 18.23
N TRP A 178 13.43 12.31 17.75
CA TRP A 178 13.66 11.93 16.36
C TRP A 178 12.83 12.79 15.40
N LEU A 179 11.53 12.88 15.63
CA LEU A 179 10.62 13.64 14.78
C LEU A 179 10.90 15.14 14.80
N LEU A 180 11.39 15.70 15.93
CA LEU A 180 11.86 17.08 15.98
C LEU A 180 13.01 17.33 15.01
N ASN A 181 14.02 16.45 14.97
CA ASN A 181 15.15 16.61 14.05
C ASN A 181 14.70 16.51 12.59
N ILE A 182 13.79 15.58 12.26
CA ILE A 182 13.17 15.50 10.93
C ILE A 182 12.42 16.79 10.61
N ALA A 183 11.61 17.30 11.54
CA ALA A 183 10.86 18.55 11.33
C ALA A 183 11.79 19.74 11.04
N TYR A 184 12.93 19.84 11.72
CA TYR A 184 13.94 20.86 11.43
C TYR A 184 14.58 20.67 10.06
N MET A 185 14.75 19.43 9.57
CA MET A 185 15.22 19.20 8.20
C MET A 185 14.20 19.70 7.18
N THR A 186 12.89 19.44 7.39
CA THR A 186 11.84 19.87 6.46
C THR A 186 11.78 21.38 6.28
N VAL A 187 12.19 22.16 7.29
CA VAL A 187 12.23 23.62 7.22
C VAL A 187 13.62 24.16 6.85
N GLY A 188 14.60 23.27 6.61
CA GLY A 188 15.97 23.63 6.22
C GLY A 188 16.80 24.27 7.34
N LYS A 189 16.49 23.94 8.59
CA LYS A 189 17.19 24.48 9.78
C LYS A 189 17.99 23.43 10.56
N TYR A 190 18.06 22.20 10.10
CA TYR A 190 18.91 21.16 10.69
C TYR A 190 20.35 21.30 10.17
N PRO A 191 21.38 21.10 11.01
CA PRO A 191 21.33 20.84 12.46
C PRO A 191 21.29 22.12 13.32
N GLN A 192 21.62 23.29 12.77
CA GLN A 192 21.91 24.52 13.52
C GLN A 192 20.68 25.09 14.28
N GLY A 193 19.47 24.82 13.79
CA GLY A 193 18.23 25.28 14.42
C GLY A 193 17.77 24.39 15.56
N VAL A 194 18.23 23.13 15.63
CA VAL A 194 17.79 22.19 16.67
C VAL A 194 18.41 22.57 18.02
N PRO A 195 17.62 22.68 19.11
CA PRO A 195 18.18 22.91 20.44
C PRO A 195 19.21 21.82 20.80
N ALA A 196 20.37 22.23 21.39
CA ALA A 196 21.51 21.37 21.61
C ALA A 196 21.18 20.09 22.40
N ASP A 197 20.28 20.21 23.40
CA ASP A 197 19.84 19.06 24.24
C ASP A 197 19.08 18.00 23.45
N TYR A 198 18.48 18.36 22.32
CA TYR A 198 17.64 17.48 21.50
C TYR A 198 18.27 17.12 20.17
N LEU A 199 19.42 17.73 19.85
CA LEU A 199 20.13 17.45 18.60
C LEU A 199 20.56 15.98 18.52
N ILE A 200 20.30 15.35 17.39
CA ILE A 200 20.88 14.07 16.98
C ILE A 200 21.91 14.39 15.91
N ASN A 201 23.19 14.25 16.23
CA ASN A 201 24.28 14.55 15.30
C ASN A 201 24.40 13.50 14.20
N GLY A 202 24.89 13.90 13.03
CA GLY A 202 25.26 13.00 11.93
C GLY A 202 24.08 12.49 11.10
N LEU A 203 22.87 13.03 11.27
CA LEU A 203 21.75 12.63 10.44
C LEU A 203 21.83 13.19 9.01
N ASP A 204 22.64 14.20 8.76
CA ASP A 204 22.90 14.82 7.46
C ASP A 204 24.22 14.40 6.82
N ASP A 205 24.94 13.46 7.46
CA ASP A 205 26.21 12.96 6.95
C ASP A 205 25.99 12.31 5.57
N ASP A 206 26.53 12.98 4.55
CA ASP A 206 26.77 12.36 3.25
C ASP A 206 28.05 11.53 3.39
N ASP A 207 27.89 10.26 3.71
CA ASP A 207 29.00 9.31 3.57
C ASP A 207 29.40 9.24 2.09
N THR A 208 30.30 10.17 1.72
CA THR A 208 30.85 10.24 0.35
C THR A 208 31.70 9.01 0.00
N SER A 209 32.00 8.14 0.99
CA SER A 209 32.67 6.85 0.78
C SER A 209 31.70 5.79 0.23
N ARG A 210 30.40 6.03 0.16
CA ARG A 210 29.43 5.09 -0.39
C ARG A 210 29.70 4.83 -1.85
N ILE A 211 30.03 3.59 -2.17
CA ILE A 211 30.23 3.09 -3.53
C ILE A 211 28.91 3.07 -4.31
N VAL A 212 27.79 2.83 -3.62
CA VAL A 212 26.44 2.77 -4.22
C VAL A 212 25.77 4.13 -4.08
N LYS A 213 25.46 4.76 -5.24
CA LYS A 213 24.67 6.00 -5.29
C LYS A 213 23.22 5.74 -4.88
N PRO A 214 22.53 6.72 -4.26
CA PRO A 214 21.10 6.63 -4.02
C PRO A 214 20.32 6.38 -5.33
N PHE A 215 19.26 5.57 -5.25
CA PHE A 215 18.34 5.40 -6.37
C PHE A 215 17.62 6.71 -6.68
N VAL A 216 17.42 6.98 -7.97
CA VAL A 216 16.63 8.12 -8.42
C VAL A 216 15.19 7.66 -8.59
N ASP A 217 14.24 8.42 -8.06
CA ASP A 217 12.81 8.18 -8.32
C ASP A 217 12.52 8.55 -9.79
N ALA A 218 12.21 7.53 -10.58
CA ALA A 218 11.87 7.67 -11.99
C ALA A 218 10.38 7.37 -12.29
N ALA A 219 9.58 7.06 -11.28
CA ALA A 219 8.23 6.52 -11.44
C ALA A 219 7.33 7.42 -12.31
N VAL A 220 7.32 8.73 -12.06
CA VAL A 220 6.51 9.70 -12.83
C VAL A 220 6.91 9.72 -14.31
N ASN A 221 8.21 9.69 -14.59
CA ASN A 221 8.73 9.82 -15.96
C ASN A 221 8.61 8.52 -16.77
N THR A 222 8.43 7.40 -16.09
CA THR A 222 8.36 6.06 -16.71
C THR A 222 6.93 5.52 -16.81
N GLY A 223 5.93 6.20 -16.23
CA GLY A 223 4.54 5.74 -16.22
C GLY A 223 4.22 4.75 -15.09
N LEU A 224 5.01 4.74 -14.02
CA LEU A 224 4.87 3.84 -12.87
C LEU A 224 4.28 4.54 -11.62
N ASN A 225 3.81 5.76 -11.74
CA ASN A 225 3.31 6.57 -10.63
C ASN A 225 1.89 6.19 -10.20
N THR A 226 1.64 4.90 -9.99
CA THR A 226 0.37 4.40 -9.46
C THR A 226 0.23 4.75 -7.97
N LYS A 227 -1.02 4.98 -7.53
CA LYS A 227 -1.35 5.23 -6.13
C LYS A 227 -2.22 4.10 -5.61
N ASN A 228 -1.77 3.40 -4.57
CA ASN A 228 -2.55 2.37 -3.88
C ASN A 228 -2.09 2.23 -2.42
N MET A 229 -2.77 1.35 -1.68
CA MET A 229 -2.33 0.91 -0.34
C MET A 229 -1.31 -0.21 -0.53
N ALA A 230 -0.04 0.17 -0.50
CA ALA A 230 1.12 -0.63 -0.85
C ALA A 230 1.04 -2.12 -0.42
N GLY A 231 1.07 -3.00 -1.38
CA GLY A 231 1.21 -4.45 -1.22
C GLY A 231 2.59 -4.93 -1.65
N GLY A 232 2.64 -6.08 -2.31
CA GLY A 232 3.84 -6.63 -2.92
C GLY A 232 4.11 -6.09 -4.32
N SER A 233 5.35 -6.25 -4.78
CA SER A 233 5.73 -6.02 -6.17
C SER A 233 6.59 -7.16 -6.69
N ILE A 234 6.41 -7.53 -7.95
CA ILE A 234 7.21 -8.53 -8.65
C ILE A 234 7.63 -7.99 -10.00
N ILE A 235 8.80 -8.44 -10.45
CA ILE A 235 9.41 -8.05 -11.72
C ILE A 235 9.73 -9.33 -12.47
N GLU A 236 9.14 -9.47 -13.66
CA GLU A 236 9.35 -10.64 -14.52
C GLU A 236 8.90 -10.32 -15.96
N ASP A 237 9.35 -11.09 -16.93
CA ASP A 237 8.85 -11.03 -18.31
C ASP A 237 7.56 -11.87 -18.44
N PHE A 238 6.41 -11.23 -18.20
CA PHE A 238 5.12 -11.92 -18.18
C PHE A 238 4.52 -12.15 -19.56
N ASN A 239 5.03 -11.50 -20.61
CA ASN A 239 4.53 -11.61 -21.97
C ASN A 239 5.55 -12.29 -22.92
N ASN A 240 6.72 -12.67 -22.42
CA ASN A 240 7.83 -13.29 -23.14
C ASN A 240 8.35 -12.44 -24.32
N ASP A 241 8.40 -11.10 -24.14
CA ASP A 241 8.95 -10.17 -25.14
C ASP A 241 10.42 -9.82 -24.90
N GLY A 242 11.03 -10.32 -23.83
CA GLY A 242 12.41 -10.11 -23.45
C GLY A 242 12.63 -8.87 -22.57
N TYR A 243 11.58 -8.13 -22.20
CA TYR A 243 11.64 -6.98 -21.29
C TYR A 243 10.96 -7.31 -19.97
N LEU A 244 11.54 -6.85 -18.86
CA LEU A 244 10.98 -7.07 -17.54
C LEU A 244 9.81 -6.14 -17.29
N ASP A 245 8.65 -6.71 -17.00
CA ASP A 245 7.42 -6.06 -16.60
C ASP A 245 7.35 -5.90 -15.08
N ILE A 246 6.41 -5.10 -14.60
CA ILE A 246 6.16 -4.88 -13.17
C ILE A 246 4.71 -5.19 -12.85
N VAL A 247 4.48 -6.04 -11.83
CA VAL A 247 3.15 -6.23 -11.25
C VAL A 247 3.20 -5.83 -9.79
N THR A 248 2.23 -5.02 -9.37
CA THR A 248 2.07 -4.60 -7.97
C THR A 248 0.69 -4.98 -7.45
N SER A 249 0.58 -5.20 -6.15
CA SER A 249 -0.68 -5.43 -5.47
C SER A 249 -0.97 -4.35 -4.43
N SER A 250 -2.19 -4.33 -3.92
CA SER A 250 -2.62 -3.51 -2.79
C SER A 250 -3.15 -4.39 -1.68
N TRP A 251 -2.89 -4.03 -0.41
CA TRP A 251 -3.51 -4.76 0.70
C TRP A 251 -4.97 -4.35 0.94
N ASP A 252 -5.43 -3.22 0.38
CA ASP A 252 -6.84 -2.81 0.45
C ASP A 252 -7.72 -3.72 -0.42
N LEU A 253 -8.80 -4.22 0.16
CA LEU A 253 -9.74 -5.14 -0.51
C LEU A 253 -10.56 -4.49 -1.64
N LEU A 254 -10.53 -3.16 -1.78
CA LEU A 254 -11.18 -2.45 -2.88
C LEU A 254 -10.23 -2.02 -3.99
N GLU A 255 -8.93 -2.24 -3.79
CA GLU A 255 -7.91 -1.85 -4.76
C GLU A 255 -7.37 -3.08 -5.48
N GLY A 256 -7.37 -3.04 -6.82
CA GLY A 256 -6.88 -4.11 -7.67
C GLY A 256 -5.36 -4.11 -7.83
N MET A 257 -4.88 -5.14 -8.50
CA MET A 257 -3.49 -5.24 -8.90
C MET A 257 -3.20 -4.36 -10.12
N HIS A 258 -1.99 -3.83 -10.21
CA HIS A 258 -1.49 -3.13 -11.40
C HIS A 258 -0.49 -4.00 -12.15
N TYR A 259 -0.64 -4.09 -13.46
CA TYR A 259 0.31 -4.70 -14.37
C TYR A 259 0.84 -3.64 -15.34
N CYS A 260 2.08 -3.24 -15.15
CA CYS A 260 2.79 -2.28 -15.96
C CYS A 260 3.71 -3.01 -16.93
N ARG A 261 3.30 -3.11 -18.21
CA ARG A 261 4.08 -3.73 -19.27
C ARG A 261 5.20 -2.79 -19.71
N ASN A 262 6.41 -3.32 -19.82
CA ASN A 262 7.57 -2.62 -20.33
C ASN A 262 7.49 -2.44 -21.87
N ASN A 263 7.69 -1.21 -22.35
CA ASN A 263 7.65 -0.91 -23.77
C ASN A 263 9.03 -1.07 -24.46
N GLY A 264 10.08 -1.50 -23.76
CA GLY A 264 11.43 -1.65 -24.27
C GLY A 264 12.18 -0.34 -24.54
N ASN A 265 11.58 0.81 -24.21
CA ASN A 265 12.15 2.15 -24.45
C ASN A 265 12.34 2.96 -23.17
N GLY A 266 12.27 2.32 -22.00
CA GLY A 266 12.35 2.97 -20.69
C GLY A 266 11.02 3.53 -20.17
N SER A 267 9.90 3.24 -20.84
CA SER A 267 8.56 3.57 -20.36
C SER A 267 7.71 2.33 -20.17
N PHE A 268 6.64 2.45 -19.37
CA PHE A 268 5.70 1.37 -19.10
C PHE A 268 4.28 1.78 -19.50
N THR A 269 3.48 0.79 -19.85
CA THR A 269 2.05 0.96 -20.12
C THR A 269 1.25 0.14 -19.11
N ASP A 270 0.33 0.79 -18.39
CA ASP A 270 -0.62 0.08 -17.51
C ASP A 270 -1.60 -0.73 -18.36
N VAL A 271 -1.53 -2.05 -18.22
CA VAL A 271 -2.39 -3.03 -18.91
C VAL A 271 -3.23 -3.84 -17.92
N SER A 272 -3.40 -3.36 -16.70
CA SER A 272 -4.07 -4.03 -15.58
C SER A 272 -5.49 -4.49 -15.93
N ASP A 273 -6.26 -3.62 -16.59
CA ASP A 273 -7.64 -3.92 -16.99
C ASP A 273 -7.66 -4.99 -18.10
N SER A 274 -6.87 -4.81 -19.16
CA SER A 274 -6.84 -5.74 -20.30
C SER A 274 -6.28 -7.12 -19.92
N SER A 275 -5.41 -7.21 -18.93
CA SER A 275 -4.87 -8.47 -18.40
C SER A 275 -5.86 -9.20 -17.48
N GLY A 276 -6.87 -8.50 -16.97
CA GLY A 276 -7.81 -8.98 -15.97
C GLY A 276 -7.30 -8.92 -14.53
N LEU A 277 -6.07 -8.45 -14.29
CA LEU A 277 -5.48 -8.39 -12.95
C LEU A 277 -6.11 -7.32 -12.04
N GLN A 278 -6.61 -6.23 -12.62
CA GLN A 278 -7.25 -5.15 -11.86
C GLN A 278 -8.46 -5.62 -11.04
N ALA A 279 -9.12 -6.67 -11.46
CA ALA A 279 -10.28 -7.21 -10.75
C ALA A 279 -9.91 -8.06 -9.51
N PHE A 280 -8.64 -8.48 -9.38
CA PHE A 280 -8.15 -9.23 -8.22
C PHE A 280 -7.63 -8.27 -7.17
N THR A 281 -8.34 -8.17 -6.05
CA THR A 281 -8.09 -7.18 -4.98
C THR A 281 -7.42 -7.80 -3.76
N GLY A 282 -6.83 -6.97 -2.89
CA GLY A 282 -6.47 -7.32 -1.53
C GLY A 282 -5.25 -8.22 -1.34
N GLY A 283 -4.17 -8.06 -2.09
CA GLY A 283 -2.93 -8.83 -1.91
C GLY A 283 -1.86 -8.07 -1.13
N LEU A 284 -1.56 -8.47 0.11
CA LEU A 284 -0.44 -7.89 0.87
C LEU A 284 0.91 -8.27 0.24
N ASN A 285 1.03 -9.47 -0.28
CA ASN A 285 2.24 -9.93 -0.97
C ASN A 285 1.87 -10.75 -2.21
N ILE A 286 2.74 -10.68 -3.22
CA ILE A 286 2.64 -11.44 -4.46
C ILE A 286 3.99 -12.07 -4.79
N MET A 287 3.94 -13.22 -5.48
CA MET A 287 5.12 -13.96 -5.91
C MET A 287 4.92 -14.43 -7.35
N GLN A 288 5.98 -14.43 -8.14
CA GLN A 288 6.00 -15.05 -9.46
C GLN A 288 6.50 -16.51 -9.36
N THR A 289 5.94 -17.38 -10.18
CA THR A 289 6.33 -18.78 -10.29
C THR A 289 5.88 -19.33 -11.64
N ASP A 290 6.51 -20.39 -12.09
CA ASP A 290 6.02 -21.24 -13.19
C ASP A 290 5.57 -22.55 -12.52
N TYR A 291 4.31 -22.58 -12.03
CA TYR A 291 3.83 -23.69 -11.19
C TYR A 291 3.56 -24.97 -11.98
N ASN A 292 3.28 -24.84 -13.28
CA ASN A 292 2.91 -25.94 -14.18
C ASN A 292 4.03 -26.33 -15.16
N ASN A 293 5.18 -25.64 -15.12
CA ASN A 293 6.35 -25.83 -15.99
C ASN A 293 6.04 -25.66 -17.49
N ASP A 294 5.18 -24.68 -17.83
CA ASP A 294 4.86 -24.35 -19.23
C ASP A 294 5.76 -23.25 -19.82
N GLY A 295 6.69 -22.71 -19.02
CA GLY A 295 7.62 -21.65 -19.40
C GLY A 295 7.05 -20.24 -19.23
N LEU A 296 5.80 -20.09 -18.79
CA LEU A 296 5.16 -18.82 -18.50
C LEU A 296 5.24 -18.52 -17.00
N LYS A 297 5.36 -17.25 -16.66
CA LYS A 297 5.39 -16.85 -15.24
C LYS A 297 3.98 -16.55 -14.74
N ASP A 298 3.58 -17.35 -13.74
CA ASP A 298 2.31 -17.24 -13.05
C ASP A 298 2.44 -16.32 -11.81
N ILE A 299 1.32 -15.92 -11.23
CA ILE A 299 1.30 -15.05 -10.05
C ILE A 299 0.58 -15.75 -8.91
N PHE A 300 1.24 -15.84 -7.74
CA PHE A 300 0.61 -16.27 -6.50
C PHE A 300 0.36 -15.05 -5.59
N VAL A 301 -0.91 -14.84 -5.21
CA VAL A 301 -1.36 -13.71 -4.41
C VAL A 301 -1.66 -14.18 -3.01
N LEU A 302 -0.96 -13.60 -2.03
CA LEU A 302 -1.10 -13.91 -0.61
C LEU A 302 -1.99 -12.87 0.08
N ARG A 303 -3.06 -13.34 0.74
CA ARG A 303 -4.08 -12.50 1.37
C ARG A 303 -4.34 -12.90 2.81
N GLY A 304 -4.85 -11.97 3.57
CA GLY A 304 -5.59 -12.15 4.81
C GLY A 304 -4.84 -12.59 6.05
N ALA A 305 -3.78 -13.39 5.97
CA ALA A 305 -3.17 -14.05 7.13
C ALA A 305 -2.75 -13.08 8.26
N TRP A 306 -2.31 -11.87 7.94
CA TRP A 306 -1.89 -10.85 8.90
C TRP A 306 -3.06 -10.18 9.64
N LYS A 307 -4.30 -10.34 9.16
CA LYS A 307 -5.52 -9.79 9.76
C LYS A 307 -6.12 -10.72 10.84
N GLY A 308 -5.50 -11.87 11.14
CA GLY A 308 -6.01 -12.84 12.11
C GLY A 308 -7.42 -13.31 11.75
N MET A 309 -8.35 -13.15 12.69
CA MET A 309 -9.75 -13.59 12.49
C MET A 309 -10.52 -12.83 11.40
N TYR A 310 -10.06 -11.67 10.98
CA TYR A 310 -10.64 -10.88 9.89
C TYR A 310 -10.10 -11.27 8.52
N GLY A 311 -8.99 -12.01 8.45
CA GLY A 311 -8.37 -12.44 7.21
C GLY A 311 -9.08 -13.62 6.56
N ARG A 312 -10.21 -13.37 5.92
CA ARG A 312 -11.08 -14.38 5.28
C ARG A 312 -10.82 -14.52 3.78
N GLU A 313 -9.99 -13.66 3.23
CA GLU A 313 -9.68 -13.63 1.81
C GLU A 313 -8.86 -14.84 1.40
N PRO A 314 -9.32 -15.63 0.42
CA PRO A 314 -8.53 -16.73 -0.11
C PRO A 314 -7.32 -16.19 -0.88
N ASN A 315 -6.23 -16.95 -0.88
CA ASN A 315 -5.12 -16.72 -1.80
C ASN A 315 -5.58 -16.99 -3.25
N SER A 316 -4.86 -16.46 -4.22
CA SER A 316 -5.11 -16.78 -5.65
C SER A 316 -3.83 -17.29 -6.31
N LEU A 317 -3.96 -18.36 -7.09
CA LEU A 317 -2.98 -18.78 -8.07
C LEU A 317 -3.49 -18.36 -9.45
N LEU A 318 -2.86 -17.36 -10.05
CA LEU A 318 -3.24 -16.77 -11.33
C LEU A 318 -2.31 -17.31 -12.41
N ARG A 319 -2.82 -18.22 -13.23
CA ARG A 319 -2.08 -18.82 -14.34
C ARG A 319 -1.97 -17.81 -15.49
N ASN A 320 -0.77 -17.62 -16.00
CA ASN A 320 -0.50 -16.88 -17.22
C ASN A 320 -0.94 -17.67 -18.44
N ASN A 321 -1.73 -17.09 -19.32
CA ASN A 321 -2.22 -17.76 -20.52
C ASN A 321 -1.34 -17.52 -21.78
N GLY A 322 -0.18 -16.86 -21.62
CA GLY A 322 0.76 -16.56 -22.71
C GLY A 322 0.34 -15.39 -23.62
N ASN A 323 -0.71 -14.69 -23.31
CA ASN A 323 -1.23 -13.57 -24.11
C ASN A 323 -1.42 -12.28 -23.27
N GLY A 324 -0.71 -12.16 -22.16
CA GLY A 324 -0.81 -11.05 -21.21
C GLY A 324 -2.09 -11.09 -20.37
N ARG A 325 -2.80 -12.21 -20.33
CA ARG A 325 -4.00 -12.42 -19.52
C ARG A 325 -3.80 -13.54 -18.52
N PHE A 326 -4.48 -13.44 -17.41
CA PHE A 326 -4.38 -14.38 -16.29
C PHE A 326 -5.73 -15.04 -15.99
N THR A 327 -5.66 -16.30 -15.54
CA THR A 327 -6.83 -17.07 -15.10
C THR A 327 -6.59 -17.61 -13.68
N ASP A 328 -7.55 -17.40 -12.79
CA ASP A 328 -7.53 -17.99 -11.47
C ASP A 328 -7.69 -19.53 -11.56
N VAL A 329 -6.74 -20.26 -11.00
CA VAL A 329 -6.69 -21.72 -10.98
C VAL A 329 -6.51 -22.26 -9.56
N THR A 330 -6.95 -21.49 -8.57
CA THR A 330 -6.77 -21.78 -7.14
C THR A 330 -7.48 -23.09 -6.70
N ARG A 331 -8.46 -23.56 -7.45
CA ARG A 331 -9.26 -24.76 -7.14
C ARG A 331 -8.75 -26.00 -7.87
#